data_a5ed0a75ea1ab03831e080b607511395
#
_entry.id   a5ed0a75ea1ab03831e080b607511395
#
_cell.length_a   1.000
_cell.length_b   1.000
_cell.length_c   1.000
_cell.angle_alpha   90.00
_cell.angle_beta   90.00
_cell.angle_gamma   90.00
#
_symmetry.space_group_name_H-M   'P 1'
#
loop_
_entity.id
_entity.type
_entity.pdbx_description
1 polymer ?
#
loop_
_entity_poly.entity_id
_entity_poly.type
_entity_poly.pdbx_seq_one_letter_code
_entity_poly.pdbx_strand_id
1 'polypeptide(L)'
;EINLLGNEAVTEGASIDYDKGSFRYCLVAEGRRLSKREVELAEKTVKDIHDNVDINICASFGLLDQEDFTKLKGAGLTMIHNNLETSPAYFPEVCTSHTQEQKKATIRAAKAAGLMVCSGSLFGMGETLEDRVALAFELRELGVDSVPMNLLNPREGTPFYDKTPLTEEEYVRTIAVYRFVMPQVMIRLAAGRGRYEDNGEAALAAGANAVISGDFLTTDGTSFDLDFDMIRRNGFVTDRKHS
;
A
#
# COMPACT_ATOMS: atom_id res chain seq x y z
N GLU A 1 -22.92 4.15 7.76
CA GLU A 1 -22.25 4.25 9.09
C GLU A 1 -20.91 3.55 8.95
N ILE A 2 -19.82 4.29 9.10
CA ILE A 2 -18.48 3.70 9.17
C ILE A 2 -18.38 3.08 10.56
N ASN A 3 -18.35 1.76 10.64
CA ASN A 3 -18.01 1.04 11.86
C ASN A 3 -16.50 1.21 12.09
N LEU A 4 -16.13 2.27 12.79
CA LEU A 4 -14.77 2.37 13.34
C LEU A 4 -14.65 1.30 14.42
N LEU A 5 -13.74 0.36 14.25
CA LEU A 5 -13.34 -0.53 15.34
C LEU A 5 -12.93 0.34 16.53
N GLY A 6 -13.33 -0.04 17.74
CA GLY A 6 -12.91 0.66 18.95
C GLY A 6 -11.38 0.68 19.07
N ASN A 7 -10.80 1.75 19.62
CA ASN A 7 -9.35 1.90 19.76
C ASN A 7 -8.67 0.67 20.38
N GLU A 8 -9.29 0.04 21.38
CA GLU A 8 -8.77 -1.16 22.04
C GLU A 8 -8.57 -2.32 21.05
N ALA A 9 -9.58 -2.61 20.22
CA ALA A 9 -9.50 -3.69 19.24
C ALA A 9 -8.43 -3.43 18.16
N VAL A 10 -8.24 -2.17 17.77
CA VAL A 10 -7.22 -1.77 16.79
C VAL A 10 -5.81 -1.90 17.39
N THR A 11 -5.62 -1.48 18.64
CA THR A 11 -4.35 -1.59 19.35
C THR A 11 -4.00 -3.06 19.62
N GLU A 12 -4.99 -3.89 20.00
CA GLU A 12 -4.82 -5.34 20.12
C GLU A 12 -4.40 -5.98 18.79
N GLY A 13 -5.04 -5.61 17.68
CA GLY A 13 -4.65 -6.07 16.35
C GLY A 13 -3.21 -5.70 15.99
N ALA A 14 -2.77 -4.49 16.32
CA ALA A 14 -1.39 -4.07 16.11
C ALA A 14 -0.39 -4.89 16.96
N SER A 15 -0.75 -5.22 18.21
CA SER A 15 0.06 -6.07 19.09
C SER A 15 0.18 -7.50 18.54
N ILE A 16 -0.93 -8.08 18.10
CA ILE A 16 -0.95 -9.42 17.50
C ILE A 16 -0.05 -9.48 16.26
N ASP A 17 -0.13 -8.49 15.38
CA ASP A 17 0.69 -8.44 14.18
C ASP A 17 2.17 -8.18 14.49
N TYR A 18 2.46 -7.37 15.51
CA TYR A 18 3.82 -7.20 16.01
C TYR A 18 4.43 -8.53 16.51
N ASP A 19 3.67 -9.30 17.28
CA ASP A 19 4.11 -10.60 17.82
C ASP A 19 4.33 -11.63 16.70
N LYS A 20 3.55 -11.57 15.63
CA LYS A 20 3.75 -12.37 14.40
C LYS A 20 4.98 -11.97 13.58
N GLY A 21 5.62 -10.86 13.88
CA GLY A 21 6.82 -10.41 13.18
C GLY A 21 6.60 -9.27 12.20
N SER A 22 5.42 -8.66 12.18
CA SER A 22 5.14 -7.51 11.32
C SER A 22 6.03 -6.33 11.67
N PHE A 23 6.55 -5.66 10.64
CA PHE A 23 7.31 -4.42 10.80
C PHE A 23 6.40 -3.19 10.86
N ARG A 24 5.24 -3.24 10.21
CA ARG A 24 4.32 -2.11 10.06
C ARG A 24 2.87 -2.58 10.09
N TYR A 25 2.06 -1.86 10.84
CA TYR A 25 0.62 -2.02 10.91
C TYR A 25 -0.07 -0.93 10.09
N CYS A 26 -1.09 -1.28 9.30
CA CYS A 26 -1.75 -0.34 8.41
C CYS A 26 -3.22 -0.11 8.81
N LEU A 27 -3.54 1.13 9.13
CA LEU A 27 -4.90 1.60 9.39
C LEU A 27 -5.57 1.98 8.06
N VAL A 28 -6.74 1.45 7.79
CA VAL A 28 -7.48 1.74 6.56
C VAL A 28 -8.87 2.24 6.90
N ALA A 29 -9.25 3.36 6.32
CA ALA A 29 -10.61 3.87 6.37
C ALA A 29 -11.17 4.01 4.95
N GLU A 30 -12.43 3.64 4.77
CA GLU A 30 -13.14 3.83 3.51
C GLU A 30 -13.51 5.29 3.29
N GLY A 31 -13.75 5.64 2.03
CA GLY A 31 -14.22 6.95 1.63
C GLY A 31 -13.15 7.83 1.01
N ARG A 32 -13.61 8.97 0.47
CA ARG A 32 -12.74 9.89 -0.26
C ARG A 32 -11.79 10.66 0.66
N ARG A 33 -12.23 11.00 1.86
CA ARG A 33 -11.48 11.77 2.87
C ARG A 33 -12.15 11.61 4.23
N LEU A 34 -11.37 11.51 5.30
CA LEU A 34 -11.88 11.63 6.66
C LEU A 34 -12.37 13.06 6.94
N SER A 35 -13.46 13.18 7.67
CA SER A 35 -13.90 14.45 8.27
C SER A 35 -12.93 14.88 9.38
N LYS A 36 -12.97 16.15 9.79
CA LYS A 36 -12.11 16.64 10.88
C LYS A 36 -12.31 15.85 12.20
N ARG A 37 -13.54 15.46 12.51
CA ARG A 37 -13.84 14.61 13.68
C ARG A 37 -13.21 13.21 13.56
N GLU A 38 -13.25 12.62 12.36
CA GLU A 38 -12.64 11.31 12.12
C GLU A 38 -11.10 11.38 12.15
N VAL A 39 -10.50 12.49 11.70
CA VAL A 39 -9.06 12.75 11.87
C VAL A 39 -8.68 12.81 13.36
N GLU A 40 -9.47 13.50 14.20
CA GLU A 40 -9.24 13.54 15.65
C GLU A 40 -9.34 12.15 16.31
N LEU A 41 -10.25 11.31 15.83
CA LEU A 41 -10.37 9.92 16.29
C LEU A 41 -9.18 9.08 15.82
N ALA A 42 -8.79 9.22 14.55
CA ALA A 42 -7.62 8.54 14.00
C ALA A 42 -6.32 8.95 14.71
N GLU A 43 -6.17 10.24 15.08
CA GLU A 43 -5.05 10.75 15.88
C GLU A 43 -4.95 10.01 17.23
N LYS A 44 -6.08 9.85 17.92
CA LYS A 44 -6.12 9.10 19.19
C LYS A 44 -5.73 7.64 19.00
N THR A 45 -6.28 6.98 17.97
CA THR A 45 -5.96 5.58 17.66
C THR A 45 -4.48 5.41 17.33
N VAL A 46 -3.90 6.30 16.50
CA VAL A 46 -2.47 6.28 16.18
C VAL A 46 -1.63 6.45 17.43
N LYS A 47 -2.02 7.40 18.31
CA LYS A 47 -1.31 7.63 19.57
C LYS A 47 -1.38 6.42 20.50
N ASP A 48 -2.56 5.80 20.64
CA ASP A 48 -2.74 4.62 21.48
C ASP A 48 -1.86 3.45 21.01
N ILE A 49 -1.77 3.22 19.69
CA ILE A 49 -0.87 2.20 19.14
C ILE A 49 0.60 2.58 19.42
N HIS A 50 0.98 3.82 19.11
CA HIS A 50 2.35 4.31 19.27
C HIS A 50 2.87 4.19 20.72
N ASP A 51 2.00 4.48 21.68
CA ASP A 51 2.36 4.45 23.10
C ASP A 51 2.44 3.02 23.67
N ASN A 52 1.79 2.03 23.05
CA ASN A 52 1.65 0.69 23.61
C ASN A 52 2.32 -0.42 22.77
N VAL A 53 2.63 -0.19 21.49
CA VAL A 53 3.19 -1.22 20.59
C VAL A 53 4.37 -0.64 19.82
N ASP A 54 5.52 -1.30 19.85
CA ASP A 54 6.74 -0.90 19.12
C ASP A 54 6.66 -1.31 17.64
N ILE A 55 5.66 -0.78 16.93
CA ILE A 55 5.39 -1.06 15.52
C ILE A 55 5.27 0.26 14.73
N ASN A 56 5.78 0.27 13.49
CA ASN A 56 5.55 1.40 12.60
C ASN A 56 4.08 1.46 12.17
N ILE A 57 3.53 2.66 12.07
CA ILE A 57 2.12 2.86 11.72
C ILE A 57 2.01 3.48 10.34
N CYS A 58 1.24 2.83 9.46
CA CYS A 58 0.81 3.35 8.17
C CYS A 58 -0.69 3.67 8.19
N ALA A 59 -1.12 4.65 7.41
CA ALA A 59 -2.55 4.96 7.30
C ALA A 59 -2.98 5.23 5.86
N SER A 60 -4.18 4.76 5.50
CA SER A 60 -4.90 5.04 4.26
C SER A 60 -6.19 5.77 4.60
N PHE A 61 -6.17 7.11 4.64
CA PHE A 61 -7.27 7.96 5.09
C PHE A 61 -7.79 8.90 3.99
N GLY A 62 -7.52 8.57 2.73
CA GLY A 62 -7.98 9.34 1.58
C GLY A 62 -7.22 10.66 1.39
N LEU A 63 -7.93 11.68 0.89
CA LEU A 63 -7.36 12.95 0.42
C LEU A 63 -7.23 13.97 1.56
N LEU A 64 -6.34 13.74 2.51
CA LEU A 64 -6.05 14.66 3.61
C LEU A 64 -5.09 15.79 3.17
N ASP A 65 -5.10 16.87 3.93
CA ASP A 65 -4.19 18.02 3.76
C ASP A 65 -2.99 17.95 4.70
N GLN A 66 -2.05 18.90 4.55
CA GLN A 66 -0.82 18.93 5.32
C GLN A 66 -1.07 19.14 6.82
N GLU A 67 -2.10 19.90 7.21
CA GLU A 67 -2.43 20.13 8.62
C GLU A 67 -2.86 18.83 9.29
N ASP A 68 -3.73 18.06 8.62
CA ASP A 68 -4.20 16.75 9.11
C ASP A 68 -3.01 15.78 9.24
N PHE A 69 -2.11 15.73 8.24
CA PHE A 69 -0.91 14.88 8.29
C PHE A 69 0.09 15.30 9.39
N THR A 70 0.21 16.60 9.66
CA THR A 70 1.06 17.10 10.75
C THR A 70 0.56 16.63 12.12
N LYS A 71 -0.77 16.65 12.35
CA LYS A 71 -1.39 16.12 13.57
C LYS A 71 -1.13 14.62 13.73
N LEU A 72 -1.44 13.85 12.68
CA LEU A 72 -1.24 12.40 12.68
C LEU A 72 0.23 12.00 12.89
N LYS A 73 1.16 12.73 12.28
CA LYS A 73 2.60 12.53 12.53
C LYS A 73 2.97 12.80 13.97
N GLY A 74 2.45 13.88 14.56
CA GLY A 74 2.65 14.21 15.98
C GLY A 74 2.14 13.12 16.92
N ALA A 75 1.13 12.36 16.50
CA ALA A 75 0.60 11.21 17.23
C ALA A 75 1.41 9.91 17.05
N GLY A 76 2.39 9.86 16.11
CA GLY A 76 3.22 8.68 15.88
C GLY A 76 3.04 8.02 14.51
N LEU A 77 2.21 8.57 13.62
CA LEU A 77 2.10 8.05 12.25
C LEU A 77 3.45 8.20 11.52
N THR A 78 3.92 7.14 10.86
CA THR A 78 5.20 7.14 10.15
C THR A 78 5.04 7.19 8.62
N MET A 79 3.96 6.64 8.08
CA MET A 79 3.74 6.52 6.63
C MET A 79 2.27 6.72 6.28
N ILE A 80 2.00 7.27 5.10
CA ILE A 80 0.67 7.24 4.51
C ILE A 80 0.65 6.32 3.29
N HIS A 81 -0.54 5.75 3.02
CA HIS A 81 -0.83 5.02 1.81
C HIS A 81 -1.85 5.78 0.97
N ASN A 82 -1.49 6.10 -0.28
CA ASN A 82 -2.39 6.70 -1.26
C ASN A 82 -1.93 6.34 -2.67
N ASN A 83 -2.52 5.30 -3.26
CA ASN A 83 -2.15 4.83 -4.59
C ASN A 83 -2.50 5.85 -5.68
N LEU A 84 -1.65 5.95 -6.71
CA LEU A 84 -1.98 6.62 -7.98
C LEU A 84 -2.83 5.75 -8.90
N GLU A 85 -2.90 4.44 -8.65
CA GLU A 85 -3.64 3.39 -9.33
C GLU A 85 -3.08 3.04 -10.72
N THR A 86 -2.88 4.02 -11.61
CA THR A 86 -2.40 3.82 -12.98
C THR A 86 -1.70 5.07 -13.50
N SER A 87 -1.33 5.11 -14.80
CA SER A 87 -0.74 6.29 -15.45
C SER A 87 -1.68 7.50 -15.43
N PRO A 88 -1.16 8.73 -15.57
CA PRO A 88 -2.00 9.91 -15.75
C PRO A 88 -2.94 9.82 -16.97
N ALA A 89 -2.47 9.18 -18.05
CA ALA A 89 -3.24 9.04 -19.27
C ALA A 89 -4.43 8.09 -19.13
N TYR A 90 -4.23 6.98 -18.38
CA TYR A 90 -5.27 5.97 -18.19
C TYR A 90 -6.15 6.21 -16.96
N PHE A 91 -5.76 7.10 -16.04
CA PHE A 91 -6.49 7.36 -14.80
C PHE A 91 -7.97 7.75 -15.00
N PRO A 92 -8.36 8.54 -16.01
CA PRO A 92 -9.77 8.87 -16.26
C PRO A 92 -10.67 7.67 -16.57
N GLU A 93 -10.09 6.57 -17.10
CA GLU A 93 -10.82 5.33 -17.38
C GLU A 93 -11.07 4.50 -16.08
N VAL A 94 -10.29 4.79 -15.04
CA VAL A 94 -10.34 4.04 -13.77
C VAL A 94 -11.16 4.76 -12.72
N CYS A 95 -11.09 6.09 -12.67
CA CYS A 95 -11.68 6.88 -11.61
C CYS A 95 -12.33 8.16 -12.12
N THR A 96 -13.62 8.33 -11.80
CA THR A 96 -14.41 9.51 -12.13
C THR A 96 -14.74 10.41 -10.93
N SER A 97 -14.53 9.91 -9.70
CA SER A 97 -14.91 10.61 -8.46
C SER A 97 -13.90 11.67 -8.02
N HIS A 98 -12.65 11.56 -8.46
CA HIS A 98 -11.56 12.51 -8.19
C HIS A 98 -10.48 12.41 -9.26
N THR A 99 -9.57 13.38 -9.29
CA THR A 99 -8.47 13.41 -10.26
C THR A 99 -7.19 12.81 -9.67
N GLN A 100 -6.29 12.35 -10.53
CA GLN A 100 -4.97 11.90 -10.09
C GLN A 100 -4.15 13.06 -9.47
N GLU A 101 -4.33 14.31 -9.94
CA GLU A 101 -3.70 15.49 -9.35
C GLU A 101 -4.13 15.72 -7.88
N GLN A 102 -5.35 15.41 -7.51
CA GLN A 102 -5.77 15.45 -6.10
C GLN A 102 -5.01 14.43 -5.25
N LYS A 103 -4.77 13.23 -5.78
CA LYS A 103 -3.92 12.20 -5.12
C LYS A 103 -2.47 12.68 -5.01
N LYS A 104 -1.91 13.23 -6.08
CA LYS A 104 -0.54 13.80 -6.08
C LYS A 104 -0.41 14.95 -5.09
N ALA A 105 -1.40 15.83 -4.99
CA ALA A 105 -1.43 16.89 -3.98
C ALA A 105 -1.41 16.35 -2.55
N THR A 106 -2.18 15.28 -2.27
CA THR A 106 -2.17 14.59 -0.98
C THR A 106 -0.80 13.97 -0.68
N ILE A 107 -0.14 13.35 -1.66
CA ILE A 107 1.22 12.79 -1.52
C ILE A 107 2.22 13.90 -1.17
N ARG A 108 2.16 15.04 -1.88
CA ARG A 108 3.02 16.20 -1.60
C ARG A 108 2.76 16.77 -0.20
N ALA A 109 1.50 16.86 0.22
CA ALA A 109 1.11 17.32 1.55
C ALA A 109 1.66 16.40 2.67
N ALA A 110 1.58 15.09 2.49
CA ALA A 110 2.15 14.11 3.43
C ALA A 110 3.67 14.24 3.55
N LYS A 111 4.38 14.37 2.40
CA LYS A 111 5.82 14.59 2.39
C LYS A 111 6.20 15.92 3.05
N ALA A 112 5.45 16.99 2.82
CA ALA A 112 5.66 18.30 3.47
C ALA A 112 5.44 18.22 4.99
N ALA A 113 4.56 17.34 5.48
CA ALA A 113 4.43 17.02 6.90
C ALA A 113 5.55 16.11 7.42
N GLY A 114 6.45 15.62 6.56
CA GLY A 114 7.58 14.76 6.89
C GLY A 114 7.21 13.30 7.11
N LEU A 115 6.11 12.83 6.53
CA LEU A 115 5.72 11.42 6.51
C LEU A 115 6.37 10.71 5.32
N MET A 116 6.65 9.42 5.49
CA MET A 116 6.92 8.53 4.37
C MET A 116 5.64 8.31 3.55
N VAL A 117 5.80 8.00 2.28
CA VAL A 117 4.68 7.77 1.36
C VAL A 117 4.77 6.40 0.71
N CYS A 118 3.70 5.62 0.87
CA CYS A 118 3.44 4.41 0.13
C CYS A 118 2.42 4.74 -0.98
N SER A 119 2.83 4.62 -2.23
CA SER A 119 1.96 4.86 -3.38
C SER A 119 2.33 3.93 -4.53
N GLY A 120 1.37 3.27 -5.11
CA GLY A 120 1.53 2.31 -6.20
C GLY A 120 0.31 2.23 -7.09
N SER A 121 0.01 1.04 -7.54
CA SER A 121 -1.02 0.80 -8.53
C SER A 121 -1.87 -0.42 -8.24
N LEU A 122 -2.94 -0.53 -9.03
CA LEU A 122 -3.67 -1.77 -9.28
C LEU A 122 -3.46 -2.13 -10.76
N PHE A 123 -2.71 -3.20 -11.02
CA PHE A 123 -2.40 -3.65 -12.37
C PHE A 123 -3.45 -4.63 -12.90
N GLY A 124 -3.67 -4.60 -14.21
CA GLY A 124 -4.61 -5.49 -14.91
C GLY A 124 -5.99 -4.87 -15.13
N MET A 125 -6.15 -3.57 -14.95
CA MET A 125 -7.39 -2.86 -15.24
C MET A 125 -7.59 -2.58 -16.73
N GLY A 126 -6.61 -2.89 -17.59
CA GLY A 126 -6.59 -2.65 -19.03
C GLY A 126 -5.56 -1.62 -19.46
N GLU A 127 -4.72 -1.18 -18.56
CA GLU A 127 -3.58 -0.30 -18.83
C GLU A 127 -2.54 -1.02 -19.72
N THR A 128 -1.81 -0.25 -20.53
CA THR A 128 -0.73 -0.75 -21.39
C THR A 128 0.59 -0.88 -20.63
N LEU A 129 1.61 -1.49 -21.26
CA LEU A 129 2.96 -1.52 -20.72
C LEU A 129 3.54 -0.10 -20.58
N GLU A 130 3.28 0.77 -21.57
CA GLU A 130 3.66 2.18 -21.55
C GLU A 130 3.05 2.92 -20.35
N ASP A 131 1.78 2.64 -20.02
CA ASP A 131 1.12 3.18 -18.84
C ASP A 131 1.82 2.75 -17.54
N ARG A 132 2.22 1.47 -17.43
CA ARG A 132 2.95 0.96 -16.27
C ARG A 132 4.31 1.65 -16.11
N VAL A 133 5.03 1.85 -17.22
CA VAL A 133 6.30 2.58 -17.23
C VAL A 133 6.10 4.04 -16.87
N ALA A 134 5.11 4.72 -17.47
CA ALA A 134 4.79 6.12 -17.16
C ALA A 134 4.48 6.30 -15.66
N LEU A 135 3.70 5.40 -15.06
CA LEU A 135 3.42 5.42 -13.63
C LEU A 135 4.68 5.27 -12.78
N ALA A 136 5.63 4.40 -13.17
CA ALA A 136 6.88 4.24 -12.44
C ALA A 136 7.68 5.57 -12.39
N PHE A 137 7.72 6.32 -13.49
CA PHE A 137 8.37 7.64 -13.52
C PHE A 137 7.63 8.67 -12.68
N GLU A 138 6.28 8.70 -12.71
CA GLU A 138 5.47 9.58 -11.86
C GLU A 138 5.74 9.34 -10.36
N LEU A 139 5.77 8.07 -9.94
CA LEU A 139 6.07 7.70 -8.55
C LEU A 139 7.50 8.11 -8.14
N ARG A 140 8.47 7.95 -9.05
CA ARG A 140 9.85 8.40 -8.83
C ARG A 140 9.92 9.92 -8.66
N GLU A 141 9.25 10.69 -9.50
CA GLU A 141 9.23 12.15 -9.43
C GLU A 141 8.57 12.67 -8.15
N LEU A 142 7.53 11.98 -7.67
CA LEU A 142 6.92 12.26 -6.38
C LEU A 142 7.79 11.86 -5.18
N GLY A 143 8.86 11.11 -5.42
CA GLY A 143 9.79 10.66 -4.39
C GLY A 143 9.11 9.76 -3.36
N VAL A 144 8.29 8.80 -3.81
CA VAL A 144 7.64 7.84 -2.90
C VAL A 144 8.67 6.91 -2.27
N ASP A 145 8.38 6.45 -1.06
CA ASP A 145 9.28 5.60 -0.28
C ASP A 145 8.96 4.12 -0.44
N SER A 146 7.72 3.81 -0.84
CA SER A 146 7.23 2.44 -1.00
C SER A 146 6.19 2.34 -2.12
N VAL A 147 6.26 1.25 -2.89
CA VAL A 147 5.36 0.99 -4.03
C VAL A 147 4.72 -0.39 -3.88
N PRO A 148 3.44 -0.47 -3.49
CA PRO A 148 2.71 -1.72 -3.53
C PRO A 148 2.30 -2.07 -4.96
N MET A 149 2.56 -3.31 -5.34
CA MET A 149 2.29 -3.88 -6.65
C MET A 149 1.03 -4.75 -6.56
N ASN A 150 -0.15 -4.11 -6.52
CA ASN A 150 -1.42 -4.83 -6.45
C ASN A 150 -1.82 -5.37 -7.82
N LEU A 151 -2.48 -6.52 -7.83
CA LEU A 151 -3.04 -7.15 -9.01
C LEU A 151 -4.56 -7.16 -8.94
N LEU A 152 -5.21 -6.83 -10.04
CA LEU A 152 -6.65 -6.91 -10.16
C LEU A 152 -7.09 -8.38 -10.00
N ASN A 153 -8.02 -8.62 -9.10
CA ASN A 153 -8.80 -9.84 -9.01
C ASN A 153 -10.22 -9.53 -9.50
N PRO A 154 -10.54 -9.81 -10.80
CA PRO A 154 -11.85 -9.49 -11.36
C PRO A 154 -12.96 -10.18 -10.61
N ARG A 155 -13.97 -9.43 -10.18
CA ARG A 155 -15.13 -9.94 -9.46
C ARG A 155 -16.40 -9.58 -10.21
N GLU A 156 -17.35 -10.55 -10.26
CA GLU A 156 -18.65 -10.33 -10.86
C GLU A 156 -19.35 -9.12 -10.26
N GLY A 157 -19.99 -8.33 -11.13
CA GLY A 157 -20.68 -7.10 -10.76
C GLY A 157 -19.76 -5.87 -10.59
N THR A 158 -18.45 -6.00 -10.84
CA THR A 158 -17.51 -4.87 -10.81
C THR A 158 -17.18 -4.37 -12.23
N PRO A 159 -16.81 -3.08 -12.40
CA PRO A 159 -16.51 -2.50 -13.72
C PRO A 159 -15.37 -3.19 -14.49
N PHE A 160 -14.48 -3.90 -13.80
CA PHE A 160 -13.32 -4.57 -14.39
C PHE A 160 -13.46 -6.10 -14.46
N TYR A 161 -14.67 -6.64 -14.31
CA TYR A 161 -14.93 -8.08 -14.32
C TYR A 161 -14.42 -8.78 -15.58
N ASP A 162 -14.61 -8.17 -16.75
CA ASP A 162 -14.23 -8.73 -18.06
C ASP A 162 -12.76 -8.49 -18.43
N LYS A 163 -11.96 -7.90 -17.53
CA LYS A 163 -10.55 -7.66 -17.81
C LYS A 163 -9.74 -8.94 -17.63
N THR A 164 -8.80 -9.14 -18.55
CA THR A 164 -7.84 -10.23 -18.46
C THR A 164 -6.78 -9.86 -17.42
N PRO A 165 -6.63 -10.66 -16.36
CA PRO A 165 -5.59 -10.43 -15.37
C PRO A 165 -4.19 -10.53 -15.97
N LEU A 166 -3.20 -9.82 -15.38
CA LEU A 166 -1.81 -9.96 -15.76
C LEU A 166 -1.33 -11.40 -15.60
N THR A 167 -0.54 -11.85 -16.57
CA THR A 167 0.26 -13.07 -16.41
C THR A 167 1.36 -12.85 -15.38
N GLU A 168 1.88 -13.92 -14.80
CA GLU A 168 3.00 -13.84 -13.87
C GLU A 168 4.24 -13.22 -14.54
N GLU A 169 4.52 -13.59 -15.79
CA GLU A 169 5.63 -13.01 -16.56
C GLU A 169 5.51 -11.49 -16.71
N GLU A 170 4.32 -10.98 -17.03
CA GLU A 170 4.07 -9.54 -17.13
C GLU A 170 4.24 -8.84 -15.78
N TYR A 171 3.80 -9.48 -14.69
CA TYR A 171 3.97 -8.96 -13.33
C TYR A 171 5.43 -8.87 -12.94
N VAL A 172 6.18 -9.96 -13.10
CA VAL A 172 7.61 -10.03 -12.82
C VAL A 172 8.39 -8.99 -13.65
N ARG A 173 8.08 -8.89 -14.95
CA ARG A 173 8.67 -7.87 -15.85
C ARG A 173 8.37 -6.44 -15.37
N THR A 174 7.14 -6.19 -14.93
CA THR A 174 6.76 -4.88 -14.40
C THR A 174 7.56 -4.54 -13.14
N ILE A 175 7.73 -5.48 -12.21
CA ILE A 175 8.55 -5.29 -11.01
C ILE A 175 10.00 -4.99 -11.35
N ALA A 176 10.59 -5.72 -12.31
CA ALA A 176 11.95 -5.46 -12.78
C ALA A 176 12.12 -4.03 -13.34
N VAL A 177 11.17 -3.57 -14.15
CA VAL A 177 11.16 -2.18 -14.66
C VAL A 177 11.08 -1.18 -13.51
N TYR A 178 10.19 -1.39 -12.53
CA TYR A 178 10.07 -0.52 -11.36
C TYR A 178 11.36 -0.48 -10.54
N ARG A 179 12.04 -1.62 -10.38
CA ARG A 179 13.33 -1.68 -9.69
C ARG A 179 14.41 -0.89 -10.43
N PHE A 180 14.48 -0.96 -11.77
CA PHE A 180 15.40 -0.14 -12.55
C PHE A 180 15.10 1.36 -12.47
N VAL A 181 13.82 1.74 -12.50
CA VAL A 181 13.39 3.15 -12.41
C VAL A 181 13.61 3.70 -11.00
N MET A 182 13.41 2.89 -9.96
CA MET A 182 13.48 3.26 -8.55
C MET A 182 14.35 2.28 -7.75
N PRO A 183 15.70 2.38 -7.86
CA PRO A 183 16.61 1.37 -7.29
C PRO A 183 16.55 1.20 -5.77
N GLN A 184 16.13 2.23 -5.02
CA GLN A 184 16.17 2.25 -3.56
C GLN A 184 14.80 2.14 -2.88
N VAL A 185 13.71 2.19 -3.65
CA VAL A 185 12.35 2.19 -3.12
C VAL A 185 11.95 0.79 -2.64
N MET A 186 11.14 0.71 -1.59
CA MET A 186 10.51 -0.55 -1.20
C MET A 186 9.45 -0.94 -2.24
N ILE A 187 9.71 -2.00 -3.01
CA ILE A 187 8.73 -2.59 -3.93
C ILE A 187 8.07 -3.75 -3.21
N ARG A 188 6.77 -3.61 -2.95
CA ARG A 188 6.01 -4.55 -2.13
C ARG A 188 5.16 -5.49 -2.97
N LEU A 189 5.28 -6.77 -2.74
CA LEU A 189 4.26 -7.73 -3.14
C LEU A 189 3.00 -7.48 -2.32
N ALA A 190 1.88 -7.27 -2.99
CA ALA A 190 0.65 -6.82 -2.37
C ALA A 190 -0.55 -7.68 -2.80
N ALA A 191 -1.77 -7.12 -2.78
CA ALA A 191 -3.00 -7.86 -3.06
C ALA A 191 -3.00 -8.51 -4.46
N GLY A 192 -3.68 -9.65 -4.57
CA GLY A 192 -3.90 -10.37 -5.82
C GLY A 192 -2.79 -11.34 -6.24
N ARG A 193 -1.63 -11.37 -5.57
CA ARG A 193 -0.53 -12.28 -5.88
C ARG A 193 -0.83 -13.75 -5.60
N GLY A 194 -1.76 -14.05 -4.71
CA GLY A 194 -2.21 -15.41 -4.41
C GLY A 194 -2.89 -16.13 -5.58
N ARG A 195 -3.08 -15.46 -6.73
CA ARG A 195 -3.53 -16.08 -7.98
C ARG A 195 -2.42 -16.87 -8.70
N TYR A 196 -1.16 -16.59 -8.39
CA TYR A 196 0.00 -17.31 -8.93
C TYR A 196 0.32 -18.51 -8.03
N GLU A 197 0.77 -19.62 -8.61
CA GLU A 197 1.06 -20.87 -7.89
C GLU A 197 2.11 -20.69 -6.80
N ASP A 198 3.07 -19.78 -7.03
CA ASP A 198 4.16 -19.46 -6.12
C ASP A 198 3.87 -18.26 -5.20
N ASN A 199 2.62 -17.74 -5.19
CA ASN A 199 2.25 -16.50 -4.49
C ASN A 199 3.08 -15.28 -4.90
N GLY A 200 3.58 -15.25 -6.14
CA GLY A 200 4.40 -14.18 -6.67
C GLY A 200 5.86 -14.23 -6.20
N GLU A 201 6.36 -15.39 -5.81
CA GLU A 201 7.74 -15.59 -5.33
C GLU A 201 8.79 -15.20 -6.38
N ALA A 202 8.54 -15.48 -7.67
CA ALA A 202 9.41 -15.08 -8.77
C ALA A 202 9.68 -13.57 -8.81
N ALA A 203 8.78 -12.77 -8.27
CA ALA A 203 8.92 -11.31 -8.20
C ALA A 203 10.02 -10.84 -7.22
N LEU A 204 10.39 -11.64 -6.22
CA LEU A 204 11.53 -11.34 -5.34
C LEU A 204 12.84 -11.33 -6.16
N ALA A 205 13.04 -12.29 -7.04
CA ALA A 205 14.21 -12.32 -7.94
C ALA A 205 14.23 -11.14 -8.94
N ALA A 206 13.04 -10.61 -9.29
CA ALA A 206 12.90 -9.44 -10.15
C ALA A 206 13.13 -8.10 -9.43
N GLY A 207 13.28 -8.11 -8.11
CA GLY A 207 13.62 -6.94 -7.33
C GLY A 207 12.57 -6.46 -6.34
N ALA A 208 11.48 -7.20 -6.10
CA ALA A 208 10.64 -6.94 -4.93
C ALA A 208 11.44 -7.20 -3.65
N ASN A 209 11.26 -6.35 -2.65
CA ASN A 209 12.02 -6.41 -1.39
C ASN A 209 11.15 -6.16 -0.14
N ALA A 210 9.84 -6.26 -0.30
CA ALA A 210 8.90 -6.22 0.81
C ALA A 210 7.64 -7.02 0.44
N VAL A 211 6.89 -7.46 1.44
CA VAL A 211 5.60 -8.14 1.26
C VAL A 211 4.56 -7.52 2.18
N ILE A 212 3.29 -7.60 1.79
CA ILE A 212 2.15 -7.34 2.65
C ILE A 212 1.54 -8.69 2.98
N SER A 213 1.50 -9.03 4.26
CA SER A 213 0.95 -10.28 4.80
C SER A 213 -0.34 -10.02 5.57
N GLY A 214 -1.13 -11.07 5.77
CA GLY A 214 -2.43 -10.97 6.42
C GLY A 214 -3.54 -10.59 5.44
N ASP A 215 -4.76 -10.49 5.96
CA ASP A 215 -5.93 -10.20 5.15
C ASP A 215 -5.97 -8.74 4.71
N PHE A 216 -6.50 -8.53 3.50
CA PHE A 216 -6.78 -7.21 2.97
C PHE A 216 -8.23 -6.82 3.27
N LEU A 217 -8.56 -5.54 3.15
CA LEU A 217 -9.91 -5.03 3.45
C LEU A 217 -11.03 -5.77 2.70
N THR A 218 -10.76 -6.22 1.48
CA THR A 218 -11.78 -6.82 0.58
C THR A 218 -11.43 -8.21 0.07
N THR A 219 -10.26 -8.74 0.39
CA THR A 219 -9.77 -10.03 -0.12
C THR A 219 -8.91 -10.74 0.91
N ASP A 220 -8.97 -12.07 0.92
CA ASP A 220 -8.04 -12.88 1.68
C ASP A 220 -6.61 -12.60 1.23
N GLY A 221 -5.70 -12.53 2.18
CA GLY A 221 -4.28 -12.34 1.93
C GLY A 221 -3.49 -13.63 2.08
N THR A 222 -2.18 -13.51 2.19
CA THR A 222 -1.27 -14.63 2.44
C THR A 222 -0.92 -14.66 3.92
N SER A 223 -0.84 -15.86 4.50
CA SER A 223 -0.47 -15.98 5.92
C SER A 223 0.98 -15.55 6.16
N PHE A 224 1.27 -15.08 7.37
CA PHE A 224 2.63 -14.70 7.78
C PHE A 224 3.63 -15.84 7.61
N ASP A 225 3.24 -17.08 7.98
CA ASP A 225 4.12 -18.25 7.89
C ASP A 225 4.54 -18.54 6.45
N LEU A 226 3.59 -18.52 5.51
CA LEU A 226 3.87 -18.72 4.09
C LEU A 226 4.81 -17.64 3.52
N ASP A 227 4.62 -16.39 3.91
CA ASP A 227 5.46 -15.29 3.47
C ASP A 227 6.87 -15.36 4.08
N PHE A 228 6.99 -15.69 5.36
CA PHE A 228 8.30 -15.87 5.98
C PHE A 228 9.07 -17.06 5.38
N ASP A 229 8.37 -18.15 5.06
CA ASP A 229 9.00 -19.29 4.40
C ASP A 229 9.44 -18.95 2.98
N MET A 230 8.63 -18.23 2.22
CA MET A 230 9.00 -17.71 0.91
C MET A 230 10.25 -16.82 0.98
N ILE A 231 10.29 -15.87 1.91
CA ILE A 231 11.43 -14.96 2.13
C ILE A 231 12.70 -15.74 2.44
N ARG A 232 12.64 -16.70 3.40
CA ARG A 232 13.80 -17.49 3.84
C ARG A 232 14.33 -18.40 2.75
N ARG A 233 13.48 -19.12 2.01
CA ARG A 233 13.96 -20.05 0.94
C ARG A 233 14.58 -19.32 -0.25
N ASN A 234 14.29 -18.01 -0.40
CA ASN A 234 14.95 -17.16 -1.37
C ASN A 234 16.24 -16.49 -0.85
N GLY A 235 16.69 -16.85 0.35
CA GLY A 235 17.92 -16.33 0.93
C GLY A 235 17.82 -14.92 1.52
N PHE A 236 16.61 -14.40 1.68
CA PHE A 236 16.37 -13.11 2.32
C PHE A 236 16.12 -13.26 3.83
N VAL A 237 16.36 -12.18 4.55
CA VAL A 237 16.03 -12.04 5.98
C VAL A 237 15.04 -10.90 6.15
N THR A 238 14.17 -11.02 7.14
CA THR A 238 13.30 -9.92 7.56
C THR A 238 14.05 -9.06 8.57
N ASP A 239 14.11 -7.75 8.34
CA ASP A 239 14.72 -6.81 9.26
C ASP A 239 13.69 -5.79 9.76
N ARG A 240 13.53 -5.72 11.09
CA ARG A 240 12.67 -4.73 11.74
C ARG A 240 13.37 -3.39 11.98
N LYS A 241 14.70 -3.31 11.78
CA LYS A 241 15.50 -2.14 12.17
C LYS A 241 15.84 -1.19 11.04
N HIS A 242 15.65 -1.54 9.77
CA HIS A 242 16.18 -0.82 8.61
C HIS A 242 15.14 -0.45 7.56
N SER A 243 13.97 0.02 7.96
CA SER A 243 12.99 0.53 6.99
C SER A 243 12.39 1.87 7.41
#